data_b82d9daabe2cdbd0b3183c2418da5435
#
_entry.id   b82d9daabe2cdbd0b3183c2418da5435
#
_cell.length_a   1.000
_cell.length_b   1.000
_cell.length_c   1.000
_cell.angle_alpha   90.00
_cell.angle_beta   90.00
_cell.angle_gamma   90.00
#
_symmetry.space_group_name_H-M   'P 1'
#
loop_
_entity.id
_entity.type
_entity.pdbx_description
1 polymer ?
#
loop_
_entity_poly.entity_id
_entity_poly.type
_entity_poly.pdbx_seq_one_letter_code
_entity_poly.pdbx_strand_id
1 'polypeptide(L)'
;EGEEIILSAAEILQDGCFYRENYRSAVAEYHFISDGKKRHVRPHFTFYGFRYMKVEYVDKSGKPTEKPEGSVDNFTAHHLRSDFDQTGCIETGVKKVNQLFQNALWGQKDNFLDVPTDCPQRDERLGWTGDAQIFSETACYNMYVPAFYRKYLWDMRAEQSIIGGSVPHVVPRLKREFIEGHGSCAWADVAVVLPWNVYVHYGDKTLLEECYPGM
;
A
#
# COMPACT_ATOMS: atom_id res chain seq x y z
N GLU A 1 -27.02 21.69 -0.11
CA GLU A 1 -26.09 22.25 -1.10
C GLU A 1 -25.10 23.19 -0.42
N GLY A 2 -23.80 23.03 -0.71
CA GLY A 2 -22.73 23.83 -0.11
C GLY A 2 -22.32 23.42 1.32
N GLU A 3 -22.93 22.41 1.90
CA GLU A 3 -22.45 21.75 3.12
C GLU A 3 -21.34 20.77 2.78
N GLU A 4 -20.42 20.55 3.69
CA GLU A 4 -19.26 19.71 3.49
C GLU A 4 -19.30 18.48 4.41
N ILE A 5 -18.89 17.34 3.87
CA ILE A 5 -18.62 16.12 4.64
C ILE A 5 -17.12 15.87 4.57
N ILE A 6 -16.49 15.77 5.74
CA ILE A 6 -15.07 15.48 5.86
C ILE A 6 -14.91 14.06 6.42
N LEU A 7 -14.19 13.22 5.69
CA LEU A 7 -13.79 11.89 6.14
C LEU A 7 -12.32 11.90 6.46
N SER A 8 -11.97 11.69 7.73
CA SER A 8 -10.58 11.62 8.19
C SER A 8 -10.22 10.19 8.58
N ALA A 9 -9.12 9.68 8.05
CA ALA A 9 -8.62 8.33 8.28
C ALA A 9 -7.65 8.26 9.46
N ALA A 10 -7.71 7.20 10.28
CA ALA A 10 -6.73 6.85 11.32
C ALA A 10 -6.61 5.35 11.52
N GLU A 11 -5.49 4.89 12.09
CA GLU A 11 -5.27 3.48 12.42
C GLU A 11 -5.48 3.16 13.89
N ILE A 12 -5.31 4.13 14.76
CA ILE A 12 -5.36 3.93 16.21
C ILE A 12 -6.24 4.98 16.89
N LEU A 13 -6.76 4.59 18.05
CA LEU A 13 -7.32 5.51 19.02
C LEU A 13 -6.35 5.59 20.19
N GLN A 14 -6.01 6.80 20.64
CA GLN A 14 -5.22 7.04 21.83
C GLN A 14 -6.16 7.52 22.92
N ASP A 15 -6.25 6.79 24.03
CA ASP A 15 -7.18 7.05 25.12
C ASP A 15 -8.65 7.21 24.65
N GLY A 16 -9.05 6.43 23.64
CA GLY A 16 -10.37 6.52 23.02
C GLY A 16 -10.55 7.68 22.05
N CYS A 17 -9.57 8.53 21.88
CA CYS A 17 -9.58 9.66 20.96
C CYS A 17 -8.97 9.32 19.61
N PHE A 18 -9.48 9.94 18.57
CA PHE A 18 -8.97 9.81 17.22
C PHE A 18 -7.54 10.37 17.13
N TYR A 19 -6.57 9.54 16.71
CA TYR A 19 -5.15 9.86 16.73
C TYR A 19 -4.55 9.70 15.32
N ARG A 20 -3.77 10.69 14.87
CA ARG A 20 -3.21 10.75 13.51
C ARG A 20 -1.73 11.10 13.43
N GLU A 21 -1.05 11.34 14.54
CA GLU A 21 0.38 11.72 14.50
C GLU A 21 1.26 10.62 13.88
N ASN A 22 0.82 9.35 13.95
CA ASN A 22 1.49 8.24 13.29
C ASN A 22 1.40 8.29 11.75
N TYR A 23 0.54 9.14 11.19
CA TYR A 23 0.48 9.39 9.74
C TYR A 23 1.53 10.40 9.27
N ARG A 24 2.29 11.00 10.19
CA ARG A 24 3.31 12.02 9.92
C ARG A 24 2.70 13.22 9.19
N SER A 25 3.17 13.57 7.99
CA SER A 25 2.66 14.67 7.19
C SER A 25 1.50 14.29 6.25
N ALA A 26 1.07 13.03 6.23
CA ALA A 26 -0.01 12.60 5.34
C ALA A 26 -1.35 13.21 5.76
N VAL A 27 -1.93 14.01 4.88
CA VAL A 27 -3.30 14.52 5.03
C VAL A 27 -4.25 13.46 4.50
N ALA A 28 -4.61 12.49 5.35
CA ALA A 28 -5.50 11.40 5.00
C ALA A 28 -6.97 11.82 5.19
N GLU A 29 -7.43 12.76 4.38
CA GLU A 29 -8.76 13.33 4.42
C GLU A 29 -9.40 13.35 3.03
N TYR A 30 -10.71 13.14 3.01
CA TYR A 30 -11.54 13.32 1.84
C TYR A 30 -12.64 14.34 2.14
N HIS A 31 -12.71 15.37 1.32
CA HIS A 31 -13.64 16.48 1.44
C HIS A 31 -14.68 16.40 0.33
N PHE A 32 -15.94 16.32 0.70
CA PHE A 32 -17.03 16.32 -0.24
C PHE A 32 -17.98 17.49 0.02
N ILE A 33 -18.07 18.41 -0.94
CA ILE A 33 -19.01 19.54 -0.89
C ILE A 33 -20.30 19.12 -1.62
N SER A 34 -21.43 19.14 -0.91
CA SER A 34 -22.73 18.70 -1.41
C SER A 34 -23.31 19.67 -2.43
N ASP A 35 -23.79 19.14 -3.56
CA ASP A 35 -24.60 19.87 -4.53
C ASP A 35 -26.13 19.81 -4.24
N GLY A 36 -26.48 19.31 -3.05
CA GLY A 36 -27.88 19.16 -2.62
C GLY A 36 -28.61 17.94 -3.21
N LYS A 37 -27.92 17.09 -3.99
CA LYS A 37 -28.54 15.91 -4.62
C LYS A 37 -28.07 14.63 -3.91
N LYS A 38 -28.95 13.62 -3.86
CA LYS A 38 -28.59 12.28 -3.41
C LYS A 38 -27.59 11.66 -4.39
N ARG A 39 -26.40 11.30 -3.90
CA ARG A 39 -25.31 10.71 -4.70
C ARG A 39 -24.58 9.63 -3.94
N HIS A 40 -24.00 8.70 -4.68
CA HIS A 40 -22.87 7.89 -4.23
C HIS A 40 -21.58 8.61 -4.67
N VAL A 41 -20.73 8.92 -3.72
CA VAL A 41 -19.44 9.57 -3.96
C VAL A 41 -18.31 8.70 -3.45
N ARG A 42 -17.20 8.73 -4.16
CA ARG A 42 -15.96 8.05 -3.77
C ARG A 42 -14.77 8.88 -4.25
N PRO A 43 -13.63 8.87 -3.55
CA PRO A 43 -12.40 9.44 -4.08
C PRO A 43 -11.96 8.69 -5.34
N HIS A 44 -11.32 9.40 -6.28
CA HIS A 44 -10.72 8.85 -7.48
C HIS A 44 -9.20 9.07 -7.44
N PHE A 45 -8.43 8.10 -7.94
CA PHE A 45 -6.97 8.16 -8.03
C PHE A 45 -6.26 8.37 -6.68
N THR A 46 -6.90 7.98 -5.59
CA THR A 46 -6.35 7.99 -4.24
C THR A 46 -6.99 6.90 -3.38
N PHE A 47 -6.33 6.53 -2.31
CA PHE A 47 -6.82 5.60 -1.30
C PHE A 47 -6.24 5.96 0.07
N TYR A 48 -6.83 5.43 1.12
CA TYR A 48 -6.43 5.67 2.50
C TYR A 48 -6.30 4.33 3.22
N GLY A 49 -5.17 4.10 3.89
CA GLY A 49 -5.05 3.00 4.84
C GLY A 49 -5.67 3.44 6.18
N PHE A 50 -6.62 2.70 6.74
CA PHE A 50 -7.28 3.08 7.98
C PHE A 50 -7.90 1.88 8.71
N ARG A 51 -8.12 2.04 10.00
CA ARG A 51 -8.97 1.20 10.85
C ARG A 51 -10.17 1.97 11.40
N TYR A 52 -10.04 3.29 11.51
CA TYR A 52 -11.07 4.20 12.00
C TYR A 52 -11.27 5.32 11.02
N MET A 53 -12.53 5.69 10.81
CA MET A 53 -12.91 6.82 9.96
C MET A 53 -13.73 7.78 10.81
N LYS A 54 -13.23 9.01 10.96
CA LYS A 54 -13.98 10.11 11.57
C LYS A 54 -14.78 10.80 10.48
N VAL A 55 -16.05 11.05 10.75
CA VAL A 55 -16.95 11.77 9.84
C VAL A 55 -17.35 13.07 10.50
N GLU A 56 -17.11 14.17 9.84
CA GLU A 56 -17.48 15.51 10.27
C GLU A 56 -18.38 16.16 9.23
N TYR A 57 -19.35 16.93 9.71
CA TYR A 57 -20.25 17.72 8.89
C TYR A 57 -19.99 19.18 9.17
N VAL A 58 -19.90 19.97 8.10
CA VAL A 58 -19.58 21.39 8.16
C VAL A 58 -20.61 22.16 7.36
N ASP A 59 -21.13 23.25 7.93
CA ASP A 59 -22.08 24.10 7.23
C ASP A 59 -21.39 25.01 6.19
N LYS A 60 -22.20 25.75 5.44
CA LYS A 60 -21.69 26.69 4.43
C LYS A 60 -20.79 27.81 4.99
N SER A 61 -20.79 28.02 6.29
CA SER A 61 -19.92 29.01 6.97
C SER A 61 -18.61 28.40 7.48
N GLY A 62 -18.42 27.09 7.28
CA GLY A 62 -17.24 26.37 7.78
C GLY A 62 -17.35 25.95 9.24
N LYS A 63 -18.55 25.95 9.85
CA LYS A 63 -18.75 25.54 11.23
C LYS A 63 -19.19 24.08 11.32
N PRO A 64 -18.65 23.31 12.29
CA PRO A 64 -19.15 21.97 12.55
C PRO A 64 -20.65 21.97 12.86
N THR A 65 -21.36 21.00 12.29
CA THR A 65 -22.78 20.78 12.55
C THR A 65 -23.04 19.34 12.96
N GLU A 66 -24.07 19.12 13.77
CA GLU A 66 -24.59 17.81 14.01
C GLU A 66 -25.43 17.37 12.80
N LYS A 67 -25.19 16.16 12.30
CA LYS A 67 -26.05 15.58 11.29
C LYS A 67 -27.18 14.81 11.95
N PRO A 68 -28.44 15.23 11.76
CA PRO A 68 -29.59 14.61 12.44
C PRO A 68 -29.86 13.16 12.03
N GLU A 69 -29.42 12.70 10.84
CA GLU A 69 -29.79 11.43 10.23
C GLU A 69 -28.59 10.62 9.69
N GLY A 70 -27.39 10.87 10.18
CA GLY A 70 -26.20 10.13 9.76
C GLY A 70 -26.17 8.70 10.32
N SER A 71 -26.18 7.68 9.47
CA SER A 71 -25.98 6.29 9.84
C SER A 71 -24.65 5.77 9.27
N VAL A 72 -24.04 4.81 9.96
CA VAL A 72 -22.89 4.06 9.43
C VAL A 72 -23.21 3.36 8.11
N ASP A 73 -24.48 3.01 7.88
CA ASP A 73 -24.97 2.40 6.64
C ASP A 73 -24.83 3.30 5.40
N ASN A 74 -24.58 4.60 5.60
CA ASN A 74 -24.32 5.53 4.52
C ASN A 74 -22.87 5.44 3.97
N PHE A 75 -22.01 4.65 4.62
CA PHE A 75 -20.61 4.52 4.26
C PHE A 75 -20.28 3.07 3.92
N THR A 76 -19.56 2.88 2.83
CA THR A 76 -19.05 1.58 2.40
C THR A 76 -17.55 1.66 2.25
N ALA A 77 -16.80 0.84 2.99
CA ALA A 77 -15.37 0.68 2.79
C ALA A 77 -15.11 -0.26 1.61
N HIS A 78 -14.27 0.18 0.69
CA HIS A 78 -13.80 -0.63 -0.43
C HIS A 78 -12.32 -0.94 -0.25
N HIS A 79 -11.98 -2.21 -0.18
CA HIS A 79 -10.59 -2.65 -0.17
C HIS A 79 -10.05 -2.65 -1.61
N LEU A 80 -8.95 -1.91 -1.83
CA LEU A 80 -8.28 -1.79 -3.12
C LEU A 80 -6.95 -2.54 -3.07
N ARG A 81 -6.71 -3.40 -4.06
CA ARG A 81 -5.46 -4.14 -4.22
C ARG A 81 -5.28 -4.57 -5.67
N SER A 82 -4.05 -4.91 -6.05
CA SER A 82 -3.84 -5.70 -7.27
C SER A 82 -4.53 -7.06 -7.13
N ASP A 83 -5.11 -7.56 -8.22
CA ASP A 83 -5.87 -8.80 -8.20
C ASP A 83 -4.94 -10.02 -8.30
N PHE A 84 -4.91 -10.83 -7.24
CA PHE A 84 -4.11 -12.03 -7.13
C PHE A 84 -4.94 -13.20 -6.63
N ASP A 85 -4.69 -14.37 -7.17
CA ASP A 85 -5.16 -15.62 -6.61
C ASP A 85 -4.38 -15.94 -5.33
N GLN A 86 -5.09 -16.20 -4.24
CA GLN A 86 -4.48 -16.71 -3.02
C GLN A 86 -4.14 -18.20 -3.23
N THR A 87 -2.87 -18.53 -3.14
CA THR A 87 -2.33 -19.89 -3.35
C THR A 87 -1.88 -20.56 -2.05
N GLY A 88 -1.59 -19.76 -1.03
CA GLY A 88 -1.16 -20.23 0.29
C GLY A 88 -2.28 -20.26 1.32
N CYS A 89 -2.25 -21.30 2.16
CA CYS A 89 -3.12 -21.42 3.31
C CYS A 89 -2.38 -22.16 4.43
N ILE A 90 -2.47 -21.64 5.66
CA ILE A 90 -1.92 -22.31 6.84
C ILE A 90 -3.05 -22.43 7.87
N GLU A 91 -3.29 -23.66 8.32
CA GLU A 91 -4.20 -23.96 9.43
C GLU A 91 -3.50 -24.89 10.42
N THR A 92 -3.43 -24.48 11.67
CA THR A 92 -2.77 -25.20 12.75
C THR A 92 -3.67 -25.28 13.98
N GLY A 93 -3.33 -26.16 14.93
CA GLY A 93 -3.97 -26.21 16.25
C GLY A 93 -3.70 -24.97 17.13
N VAL A 94 -2.82 -24.07 16.72
CA VAL A 94 -2.42 -22.88 17.51
C VAL A 94 -3.07 -21.63 16.92
N LYS A 95 -4.10 -21.11 17.56
CA LYS A 95 -4.86 -19.92 17.10
C LYS A 95 -4.00 -18.70 16.79
N LYS A 96 -2.94 -18.45 17.58
CA LYS A 96 -2.04 -17.31 17.36
C LYS A 96 -1.22 -17.44 16.08
N VAL A 97 -0.84 -18.66 15.68
CA VAL A 97 -0.14 -18.91 14.42
C VAL A 97 -1.08 -18.65 13.24
N ASN A 98 -2.31 -19.13 13.32
CA ASN A 98 -3.32 -18.88 12.29
C ASN A 98 -3.62 -17.38 12.17
N GLN A 99 -3.70 -16.65 13.28
CA GLN A 99 -3.87 -15.20 13.28
C GLN A 99 -2.67 -14.47 12.66
N LEU A 100 -1.44 -14.90 12.96
CA LEU A 100 -0.22 -14.33 12.36
C LEU A 100 -0.25 -14.49 10.84
N PHE A 101 -0.61 -15.67 10.33
CA PHE A 101 -0.75 -15.90 8.89
C PHE A 101 -1.77 -14.95 8.26
N GLN A 102 -2.95 -14.80 8.89
CA GLN A 102 -3.98 -13.88 8.40
C GLN A 102 -3.50 -12.42 8.41
N ASN A 103 -2.77 -12.01 9.44
CA ASN A 103 -2.20 -10.66 9.51
C ASN A 103 -1.18 -10.42 8.39
N ALA A 104 -0.29 -11.38 8.12
CA ALA A 104 0.68 -11.27 7.02
C ALA A 104 -0.01 -11.23 5.65
N LEU A 105 -1.06 -12.06 5.46
CA LEU A 105 -1.86 -12.08 4.24
C LEU A 105 -2.58 -10.75 3.98
N TRP A 106 -3.19 -10.17 5.03
CA TRP A 106 -3.83 -8.86 4.93
C TRP A 106 -2.81 -7.74 4.75
N GLY A 107 -1.66 -7.79 5.43
CA GLY A 107 -0.55 -6.84 5.19
C GLY A 107 -0.10 -6.85 3.73
N GLN A 108 0.01 -8.03 3.10
CA GLN A 108 0.30 -8.13 1.67
C GLN A 108 -0.80 -7.50 0.81
N LYS A 109 -2.08 -7.79 1.11
CA LYS A 109 -3.23 -7.22 0.38
C LYS A 109 -3.27 -5.69 0.45
N ASP A 110 -2.96 -5.13 1.62
CA ASP A 110 -3.03 -3.69 1.86
C ASP A 110 -1.87 -2.93 1.20
N ASN A 111 -0.75 -3.60 0.92
CA ASN A 111 0.46 -3.01 0.38
C ASN A 111 0.73 -3.35 -1.09
N PHE A 112 0.06 -4.35 -1.66
CA PHE A 112 0.28 -4.75 -3.06
C PHE A 112 -0.76 -4.10 -3.97
N LEU A 113 -0.54 -2.82 -4.27
CA LEU A 113 -1.31 -2.05 -5.23
C LEU A 113 -0.35 -1.42 -6.23
N ASP A 114 -0.23 -2.01 -7.42
CA ASP A 114 0.69 -1.64 -8.50
C ASP A 114 2.18 -1.88 -8.20
N VAL A 115 2.65 -1.51 -7.02
CA VAL A 115 4.01 -1.78 -6.50
C VAL A 115 3.91 -2.32 -5.06
N PRO A 116 4.93 -3.09 -4.58
CA PRO A 116 4.97 -3.52 -3.19
C PRO A 116 5.37 -2.36 -2.28
N THR A 117 4.38 -1.70 -1.67
CA THR A 117 4.64 -0.58 -0.75
C THR A 117 5.01 -1.07 0.64
N ASP A 118 5.75 -0.25 1.38
CA ASP A 118 6.16 -0.50 2.77
C ASP A 118 5.03 -0.33 3.77
N CYS A 119 4.09 0.57 3.48
CA CYS A 119 2.96 0.85 4.33
C CYS A 119 1.78 1.43 3.52
N PRO A 120 0.50 1.27 3.98
CA PRO A 120 -0.65 1.71 3.21
C PRO A 120 -1.16 3.11 3.57
N GLN A 121 -0.69 3.77 4.66
CA GLN A 121 -1.43 4.87 5.28
C GLN A 121 -0.70 6.21 5.41
N ARG A 122 0.61 6.21 5.73
CA ARG A 122 1.37 7.42 6.06
C ARG A 122 2.04 8.06 4.84
N ASP A 123 2.79 9.13 5.03
CA ASP A 123 3.48 9.90 3.96
C ASP A 123 4.67 9.19 3.31
N GLU A 124 4.82 7.90 3.52
CA GLU A 124 5.76 7.00 2.89
C GLU A 124 5.10 6.30 1.69
N ARG A 125 4.45 5.18 1.85
CA ARG A 125 3.70 4.43 0.82
C ARG A 125 4.47 4.29 -0.49
N LEU A 126 5.70 3.81 -0.40
CA LEU A 126 6.64 3.72 -1.52
C LEU A 126 7.07 2.27 -1.76
N GLY A 127 7.46 1.98 -2.99
CA GLY A 127 8.00 0.68 -3.36
C GLY A 127 9.45 0.51 -2.89
N TRP A 128 9.67 0.42 -1.59
CA TRP A 128 10.99 0.20 -1.00
C TRP A 128 11.57 -1.16 -1.39
N THR A 129 12.77 -1.12 -1.95
CA THR A 129 13.43 -2.32 -2.51
C THR A 129 13.87 -3.30 -1.42
N GLY A 130 14.29 -2.81 -0.26
CA GLY A 130 14.61 -3.66 0.89
C GLY A 130 13.40 -4.44 1.41
N ASP A 131 12.26 -3.77 1.56
CA ASP A 131 11.00 -4.37 1.98
C ASP A 131 10.49 -5.38 0.96
N ALA A 132 10.51 -5.01 -0.32
CA ALA A 132 10.13 -5.90 -1.42
C ALA A 132 10.99 -7.17 -1.45
N GLN A 133 12.30 -7.04 -1.25
CA GLN A 133 13.24 -8.16 -1.23
C GLN A 133 12.94 -9.13 -0.08
N ILE A 134 12.84 -8.61 1.15
CA ILE A 134 12.61 -9.43 2.36
C ILE A 134 11.26 -10.13 2.32
N PHE A 135 10.22 -9.47 1.83
CA PHE A 135 8.88 -10.03 1.81
C PHE A 135 8.60 -10.93 0.59
N SER A 136 9.46 -10.91 -0.43
CA SER A 136 9.22 -11.57 -1.72
C SER A 136 8.89 -13.06 -1.61
N GLU A 137 9.62 -13.78 -0.76
CA GLU A 137 9.39 -15.22 -0.56
C GLU A 137 8.04 -15.48 0.13
N THR A 138 7.72 -14.72 1.17
CA THR A 138 6.43 -14.77 1.86
C THR A 138 5.28 -14.48 0.88
N ALA A 139 5.45 -13.48 0.04
CA ALA A 139 4.45 -13.12 -0.96
C ALA A 139 4.20 -14.25 -1.97
N CYS A 140 5.26 -14.93 -2.41
CA CYS A 140 5.16 -16.08 -3.31
C CYS A 140 4.44 -17.27 -2.68
N TYR A 141 4.61 -17.50 -1.37
CA TYR A 141 3.85 -18.53 -0.66
C TYR A 141 2.37 -18.19 -0.52
N ASN A 142 2.06 -16.92 -0.30
CA ASN A 142 0.70 -16.48 -0.02
C ASN A 142 -0.18 -16.39 -1.27
N MET A 143 0.37 -15.89 -2.38
CA MET A 143 -0.39 -15.51 -3.58
C MET A 143 0.38 -15.79 -4.86
N TYR A 144 -0.35 -15.88 -5.97
CA TYR A 144 0.25 -15.99 -7.30
C TYR A 144 0.65 -14.59 -7.80
N VAL A 145 1.93 -14.23 -7.68
CA VAL A 145 2.45 -12.86 -7.89
C VAL A 145 3.49 -12.68 -9.03
N PRO A 146 3.71 -13.62 -9.97
CA PRO A 146 4.79 -13.48 -10.96
C PRO A 146 4.68 -12.23 -11.83
N ALA A 147 3.48 -11.92 -12.33
CA ALA A 147 3.27 -10.75 -13.18
C ALA A 147 3.51 -9.43 -12.44
N PHE A 148 3.14 -9.36 -11.16
CA PHE A 148 3.36 -8.20 -10.31
C PHE A 148 4.86 -7.96 -10.08
N TYR A 149 5.60 -9.00 -9.72
CA TYR A 149 7.05 -8.87 -9.52
C TYR A 149 7.80 -8.67 -10.84
N ARG A 150 7.34 -9.24 -11.95
CA ARG A 150 7.89 -8.97 -13.27
C ARG A 150 7.78 -7.48 -13.63
N LYS A 151 6.62 -6.88 -13.38
CA LYS A 151 6.39 -5.44 -13.59
C LYS A 151 7.30 -4.60 -12.68
N TYR A 152 7.35 -4.91 -11.40
CA TYR A 152 8.20 -4.19 -10.43
C TYR A 152 9.70 -4.28 -10.79
N LEU A 153 10.19 -5.46 -11.18
CA LEU A 153 11.57 -5.66 -11.64
C LEU A 153 11.84 -4.95 -12.97
N TRP A 154 10.83 -4.84 -13.84
CA TRP A 154 10.96 -4.05 -15.06
C TRP A 154 11.12 -2.55 -14.74
N ASP A 155 10.32 -2.01 -13.85
CA ASP A 155 10.42 -0.63 -13.37
C ASP A 155 11.81 -0.39 -12.73
N MET A 156 12.26 -1.29 -11.88
CA MET A 156 13.58 -1.21 -11.24
C MET A 156 14.72 -1.13 -12.27
N ARG A 157 14.70 -2.00 -13.29
CA ARG A 157 15.74 -1.99 -14.35
C ARG A 157 15.70 -0.72 -15.20
N ALA A 158 14.50 -0.16 -15.42
CA ALA A 158 14.35 1.13 -16.09
C ALA A 158 15.02 2.24 -15.28
N GLU A 159 14.82 2.25 -13.95
CA GLU A 159 15.51 3.19 -13.05
C GLU A 159 17.03 2.96 -13.01
N GLN A 160 17.52 1.71 -12.96
CA GLN A 160 18.94 1.38 -13.02
C GLN A 160 19.61 1.98 -14.28
N SER A 161 18.92 1.94 -15.43
CA SER A 161 19.47 2.50 -16.68
C SER A 161 19.71 4.01 -16.63
N ILE A 162 18.98 4.72 -15.76
CA ILE A 162 19.09 6.18 -15.58
C ILE A 162 20.21 6.55 -14.60
N ILE A 163 20.49 5.67 -13.61
CA ILE A 163 21.44 5.94 -12.52
C ILE A 163 22.73 5.12 -12.61
N GLY A 164 23.12 4.75 -13.83
CA GLY A 164 24.40 4.09 -14.09
C GLY A 164 24.48 2.63 -13.61
N GLY A 165 23.36 1.94 -13.57
CA GLY A 165 23.27 0.52 -13.17
C GLY A 165 23.03 0.27 -11.68
N SER A 166 23.07 1.30 -10.84
CA SER A 166 22.81 1.16 -9.41
C SER A 166 21.33 0.90 -9.13
N VAL A 167 21.02 0.19 -8.05
CA VAL A 167 19.64 -0.09 -7.63
C VAL A 167 19.13 1.01 -6.72
N PRO A 168 18.02 1.67 -7.05
CA PRO A 168 17.44 2.70 -6.18
C PRO A 168 16.84 2.08 -4.92
N HIS A 169 16.74 2.86 -3.84
CA HIS A 169 16.08 2.41 -2.62
C HIS A 169 14.57 2.29 -2.78
N VAL A 170 13.98 3.05 -3.71
CA VAL A 170 12.53 3.10 -3.97
C VAL A 170 12.26 2.97 -5.46
N VAL A 171 11.27 2.19 -5.83
CA VAL A 171 10.83 1.99 -7.23
C VAL A 171 9.31 2.20 -7.33
N PRO A 172 8.81 3.12 -8.18
CA PRO A 172 9.59 4.11 -8.96
C PRO A 172 10.32 5.12 -8.07
N ARG A 173 11.45 5.63 -8.56
CA ARG A 173 12.26 6.59 -7.83
C ARG A 173 11.57 7.95 -7.74
N LEU A 174 11.56 8.53 -6.56
CA LEU A 174 11.10 9.90 -6.34
C LEU A 174 12.30 10.85 -6.27
N LYS A 175 12.22 11.97 -6.99
CA LYS A 175 13.20 13.06 -6.90
C LYS A 175 12.98 13.86 -5.61
N ARG A 176 13.35 13.29 -4.46
CA ARG A 176 13.36 13.97 -3.16
C ARG A 176 14.71 13.72 -2.50
N GLU A 177 15.36 14.77 -2.03
CA GLU A 177 16.74 14.74 -1.47
C GLU A 177 16.99 13.61 -0.44
N PHE A 178 15.99 13.29 0.38
CA PHE A 178 16.12 12.26 1.41
C PHE A 178 15.78 10.82 0.94
N ILE A 179 15.33 10.64 -0.32
CA ILE A 179 14.94 9.34 -0.90
C ILE A 179 15.82 8.99 -2.13
N GLU A 180 16.75 9.84 -2.50
CA GLU A 180 17.65 9.62 -3.66
C GLU A 180 18.76 8.58 -3.43
N GLY A 181 18.71 7.85 -2.30
CA GLY A 181 19.67 6.79 -2.02
C GLY A 181 19.60 5.63 -3.01
N HIS A 182 20.76 5.07 -3.33
CA HIS A 182 20.88 3.87 -4.16
C HIS A 182 22.12 3.06 -3.79
N GLY A 183 22.14 1.78 -4.16
CA GLY A 183 23.30 0.91 -4.00
C GLY A 183 23.59 0.42 -2.56
N SER A 184 22.69 0.62 -1.60
CA SER A 184 22.87 0.13 -0.23
C SER A 184 22.65 -1.37 -0.12
N CYS A 185 23.47 -2.05 0.70
CA CYS A 185 23.22 -3.44 1.09
C CYS A 185 21.79 -3.63 1.60
N ALA A 186 21.23 -4.80 1.41
CA ALA A 186 19.85 -5.19 1.68
C ALA A 186 18.79 -4.55 0.76
N TRP A 187 18.90 -3.27 0.40
CA TRP A 187 18.01 -2.67 -0.60
C TRP A 187 18.41 -3.09 -2.01
N ALA A 188 19.68 -2.93 -2.38
CA ALA A 188 20.17 -3.29 -3.71
C ALA A 188 20.12 -4.80 -3.99
N ASP A 189 20.14 -5.63 -2.96
CA ASP A 189 20.06 -7.09 -3.06
C ASP A 189 18.77 -7.56 -3.73
N VAL A 190 17.74 -6.71 -3.81
CA VAL A 190 16.48 -6.97 -4.53
C VAL A 190 16.74 -7.39 -5.98
N ALA A 191 17.75 -6.82 -6.63
CA ALA A 191 18.09 -7.12 -8.02
C ALA A 191 18.44 -8.60 -8.24
N VAL A 192 18.94 -9.27 -7.19
CA VAL A 192 19.32 -10.70 -7.22
C VAL A 192 18.29 -11.57 -6.53
N VAL A 193 17.86 -11.19 -5.32
CA VAL A 193 17.00 -12.03 -4.47
C VAL A 193 15.60 -12.16 -5.01
N LEU A 194 15.00 -11.07 -5.47
CA LEU A 194 13.60 -11.09 -5.92
C LEU A 194 13.42 -11.94 -7.20
N PRO A 195 14.19 -11.76 -8.31
CA PRO A 195 14.05 -12.62 -9.48
C PRO A 195 14.43 -14.07 -9.18
N TRP A 196 15.35 -14.33 -8.26
CA TRP A 196 15.66 -15.68 -7.80
C TRP A 196 14.46 -16.33 -7.10
N ASN A 197 13.79 -15.63 -6.18
CA ASN A 197 12.62 -16.13 -5.49
C ASN A 197 11.47 -16.43 -6.47
N VAL A 198 11.23 -15.55 -7.45
CA VAL A 198 10.23 -15.80 -8.49
C VAL A 198 10.59 -17.05 -9.31
N TYR A 199 11.86 -17.23 -9.66
CA TYR A 199 12.30 -18.43 -10.35
C TYR A 199 12.12 -19.70 -9.52
N VAL A 200 12.50 -19.69 -8.25
CA VAL A 200 12.38 -20.87 -7.35
C VAL A 200 10.90 -21.27 -7.18
N HIS A 201 10.02 -20.31 -7.02
CA HIS A 201 8.60 -20.59 -6.76
C HIS A 201 7.78 -20.91 -8.02
N TYR A 202 8.11 -20.32 -9.16
CA TYR A 202 7.27 -20.40 -10.37
C TYR A 202 7.99 -20.96 -11.59
N GLY A 203 9.29 -21.22 -11.52
CA GLY A 203 10.09 -21.73 -12.62
C GLY A 203 10.32 -20.71 -13.75
N ASP A 204 10.11 -19.41 -13.49
CA ASP A 204 10.23 -18.37 -14.51
C ASP A 204 11.70 -18.03 -14.83
N LYS A 205 12.31 -18.90 -15.63
CA LYS A 205 13.69 -18.75 -16.09
C LYS A 205 13.85 -17.52 -17.00
N THR A 206 12.82 -17.17 -17.77
CA THR A 206 12.87 -16.00 -18.66
C THR A 206 13.04 -14.72 -17.88
N LEU A 207 12.33 -14.57 -16.75
CA LEU A 207 12.50 -13.42 -15.87
C LEU A 207 13.93 -13.35 -15.31
N LEU A 208 14.49 -14.48 -14.91
CA LEU A 208 15.87 -14.55 -14.40
C LEU A 208 16.88 -14.12 -15.47
N GLU A 209 16.73 -14.60 -16.70
CA GLU A 209 17.56 -14.23 -17.86
C GLU A 209 17.45 -12.72 -18.17
N GLU A 210 16.24 -12.16 -18.12
CA GLU A 210 15.99 -10.74 -18.33
C GLU A 210 16.63 -9.85 -17.26
N CYS A 211 16.68 -10.30 -16.01
CA CYS A 211 17.24 -9.54 -14.88
C CYS A 211 18.76 -9.67 -14.76
N TYR A 212 19.34 -10.75 -15.27
CA TYR A 212 20.76 -11.07 -15.10
C TYR A 212 21.74 -9.93 -15.45
N PRO A 213 21.55 -9.16 -16.54
CA PRO A 213 22.44 -8.03 -16.85
C PRO A 213 22.42 -6.88 -15.81
N GLY A 214 21.37 -6.80 -14.97
CA GLY A 214 21.21 -5.78 -13.93
C GLY A 214 21.54 -6.26 -12.52
N MET A 215 21.92 -7.53 -12.37
CA MET A 215 22.39 -8.12 -11.11
C MET A 215 23.83 -7.72 -10.82
#